data_932ee1d95a2dd34e13dfa4c335cd36bc
#
_entry.id   932ee1d95a2dd34e13dfa4c335cd36bc
#
_cell.length_a   1.000
_cell.length_b   1.000
_cell.length_c   1.000
_cell.angle_alpha   90.00
_cell.angle_beta   90.00
_cell.angle_gamma   90.00
#
_symmetry.space_group_name_H-M   'P 1'
#
loop_
_entity.id
_entity.type
_entity.pdbx_description
1 polymer ?
#
loop_
_entity_poly.entity_id
_entity_poly.type
_entity_poly.pdbx_seq_one_letter_code
_entity_poly.pdbx_strand_id
1 'polypeptide(L)'
;MIGDPGYELCDACRAQPGEIVVDKWTFGAFASTDLEARLRQRGVRRILLCGVLTNVCVMATAVQAVDRFFRVCLVEDACAAFDPSWHAKAVDLINEPQVRKGHADQPVGLYFGEVSSSQEVVRGLRNM
;
A
#
# COMPACT_ATOMS: atom_id res chain seq x y z
N MET A 1 -17.98 -3.81 13.76
CA MET A 1 -18.75 -2.92 12.84
C MET A 1 -18.62 -1.49 13.35
N ILE A 2 -19.02 -0.50 12.55
CA ILE A 2 -19.05 0.90 13.01
C ILE A 2 -19.83 0.95 14.33
N GLY A 3 -19.22 1.52 15.40
CA GLY A 3 -19.80 1.56 16.73
C GLY A 3 -19.35 0.44 17.69
N ASP A 4 -18.61 -0.55 17.20
CA ASP A 4 -18.02 -1.57 18.09
C ASP A 4 -16.74 -1.02 18.75
N PRO A 5 -16.46 -1.38 20.03
CA PRO A 5 -15.28 -0.86 20.76
C PRO A 5 -13.93 -1.13 20.10
N GLY A 6 -13.82 -2.10 19.18
CA GLY A 6 -12.61 -2.42 18.43
C GLY A 6 -12.55 -1.80 17.04
N TYR A 7 -13.52 -1.00 16.64
CA TYR A 7 -13.57 -0.38 15.30
C TYR A 7 -12.74 0.91 15.24
N GLU A 8 -12.57 1.58 16.33
CA GLU A 8 -11.86 2.86 16.40
C GLU A 8 -10.36 2.69 16.16
N LEU A 9 -9.76 3.68 15.47
CA LEU A 9 -8.31 3.73 15.33
C LEU A 9 -7.66 3.91 16.70
N CYS A 10 -6.58 3.18 16.97
CA CYS A 10 -5.78 3.39 18.17
C CYS A 10 -5.19 4.81 18.17
N ASP A 11 -4.87 5.31 19.36
CA ASP A 11 -4.42 6.70 19.54
C ASP A 11 -3.19 7.04 18.67
N ALA A 12 -2.28 6.08 18.51
CA ALA A 12 -1.08 6.25 17.67
C ALA A 12 -1.36 6.40 16.17
N CYS A 13 -2.52 5.89 15.71
CA CYS A 13 -2.93 5.91 14.29
C CYS A 13 -4.17 6.80 14.08
N ARG A 14 -4.56 7.60 15.06
CA ARG A 14 -5.72 8.48 14.95
C ARG A 14 -5.49 9.53 13.86
N ALA A 15 -6.44 9.64 12.94
CA ALA A 15 -6.37 10.62 11.86
C ALA A 15 -6.27 12.06 12.41
N GLN A 16 -5.38 12.83 11.83
CA GLN A 16 -5.20 14.24 12.11
C GLN A 16 -6.20 15.09 11.33
N PRO A 17 -6.50 16.33 11.76
CA PRO A 17 -7.36 17.22 10.99
C PRO A 17 -6.88 17.41 9.55
N GLY A 18 -7.76 17.17 8.58
CA GLY A 18 -7.45 17.27 7.16
C GLY A 18 -6.93 16.00 6.49
N GLU A 19 -6.68 14.94 7.24
CA GLU A 19 -6.38 13.62 6.69
C GLU A 19 -7.65 12.97 6.11
N ILE A 20 -7.45 12.12 5.09
CA ILE A 20 -8.53 11.36 4.47
C ILE A 20 -8.77 10.10 5.28
N VAL A 21 -9.99 9.93 5.76
CA VAL A 21 -10.45 8.67 6.34
C VAL A 21 -11.49 8.06 5.41
N VAL A 22 -11.34 6.78 5.10
CA VAL A 22 -12.31 6.02 4.31
C VAL A 22 -12.61 4.68 4.99
N ASP A 23 -13.88 4.38 5.09
CA ASP A 23 -14.35 3.06 5.52
C ASP A 23 -14.46 2.15 4.32
N LYS A 24 -13.85 0.97 4.40
CA LYS A 24 -13.85 -0.01 3.31
C LYS A 24 -14.50 -1.32 3.73
N TRP A 25 -15.18 -1.94 2.78
CA TRP A 25 -15.83 -3.24 2.94
C TRP A 25 -15.11 -4.37 2.19
N THR A 26 -14.05 -4.05 1.46
CA THR A 26 -13.24 -4.96 0.66
C THR A 26 -11.81 -5.01 1.17
N PHE A 27 -11.04 -6.01 0.75
CA PHE A 27 -9.63 -6.09 1.14
C PHE A 27 -8.83 -4.88 0.65
N GLY A 28 -8.95 -4.54 -0.63
CA GLY A 28 -8.30 -3.36 -1.19
C GLY A 28 -9.08 -2.08 -0.92
N ALA A 29 -8.35 -0.98 -0.78
CA ALA A 29 -8.92 0.30 -0.36
C ALA A 29 -9.67 1.06 -1.46
N PHE A 30 -9.52 0.68 -2.73
CA PHE A 30 -10.11 1.41 -3.85
C PHE A 30 -11.47 0.85 -4.30
N ALA A 31 -11.73 -0.45 -4.11
CA ALA A 31 -12.87 -1.12 -4.73
C ALA A 31 -14.23 -0.69 -4.15
N SER A 32 -14.28 -0.30 -2.88
CA SER A 32 -15.53 0.03 -2.18
C SER A 32 -15.56 1.45 -1.61
N THR A 33 -14.68 2.34 -2.11
CA THR A 33 -14.51 3.70 -1.58
C THR A 33 -14.34 4.71 -2.70
N ASP A 34 -14.39 5.98 -2.35
CA ASP A 34 -14.08 7.12 -3.22
C ASP A 34 -12.59 7.57 -3.09
N LEU A 35 -11.71 6.69 -2.57
CA LEU A 35 -10.31 7.01 -2.30
C LEU A 35 -9.58 7.53 -3.55
N GLU A 36 -9.79 6.91 -4.72
CA GLU A 36 -9.17 7.35 -5.97
C GLU A 36 -9.50 8.82 -6.27
N ALA A 37 -10.77 9.18 -6.23
CA ALA A 37 -11.21 10.55 -6.52
C ALA A 37 -10.57 11.55 -5.54
N ARG A 38 -10.54 11.22 -4.25
CA ARG A 38 -9.93 12.07 -3.22
C ARG A 38 -8.43 12.26 -3.42
N LEU A 39 -7.71 11.18 -3.75
CA LEU A 39 -6.27 11.23 -4.01
C LEU A 39 -5.96 12.07 -5.26
N ARG A 40 -6.75 11.89 -6.35
CA ARG A 40 -6.57 12.65 -7.58
C ARG A 40 -6.87 14.13 -7.40
N GLN A 41 -7.90 14.49 -6.64
CA GLN A 41 -8.20 15.88 -6.30
C GLN A 41 -7.05 16.58 -5.58
N ARG A 42 -6.25 15.83 -4.82
CA ARG A 42 -5.05 16.34 -4.15
C ARG A 42 -3.77 16.23 -5.00
N GLY A 43 -3.87 15.81 -6.24
CA GLY A 43 -2.72 15.65 -7.15
C GLY A 43 -1.77 14.52 -6.78
N VAL A 44 -2.19 13.59 -5.93
CA VAL A 44 -1.37 12.46 -5.50
C VAL A 44 -1.08 11.55 -6.68
N ARG A 45 0.19 11.19 -6.86
CA ARG A 45 0.65 10.25 -7.90
C ARG A 45 1.44 9.08 -7.33
N ARG A 46 1.97 9.21 -6.11
CA ARG A 46 2.72 8.18 -5.40
C ARG A 46 2.08 7.92 -4.06
N ILE A 47 1.99 6.66 -3.69
CA ILE A 47 1.39 6.20 -2.45
C ILE A 47 2.45 5.44 -1.66
N LEU A 48 2.65 5.81 -0.41
CA LEU A 48 3.38 5.01 0.57
C LEU A 48 2.36 4.13 1.29
N LEU A 49 2.53 2.81 1.18
CA LEU A 49 1.63 1.85 1.82
C LEU A 49 2.26 1.31 3.09
N CYS A 50 1.48 1.33 4.16
CA CYS A 50 1.80 0.68 5.42
C CYS A 50 0.53 0.08 6.04
N GLY A 51 0.68 -0.75 7.06
CA GLY A 51 -0.44 -1.30 7.82
C GLY A 51 -0.56 -2.82 7.75
N VAL A 52 -1.77 -3.32 7.96
CA VAL A 52 -2.08 -4.74 8.11
C VAL A 52 -3.32 -5.14 7.30
N LEU A 53 -3.35 -6.38 6.79
CA LEU A 53 -2.27 -7.39 6.75
C LEU A 53 -1.50 -7.24 5.44
N THR A 54 -0.17 -7.37 5.49
CA THR A 54 0.70 -7.20 4.31
C THR A 54 0.25 -8.05 3.13
N ASN A 55 -0.02 -9.32 3.37
CA ASN A 55 -0.39 -10.31 2.36
C ASN A 55 -1.89 -10.27 1.94
N VAL A 56 -2.70 -9.42 2.53
CA VAL A 56 -4.14 -9.33 2.24
C VAL A 56 -4.51 -7.89 1.84
N CYS A 57 -4.86 -7.04 2.81
CA CYS A 57 -5.39 -5.71 2.53
C CYS A 57 -4.35 -4.78 1.89
N VAL A 58 -3.10 -4.84 2.36
CA VAL A 58 -2.01 -4.02 1.82
C VAL A 58 -1.69 -4.45 0.40
N MET A 59 -1.51 -5.77 0.16
CA MET A 59 -1.28 -6.32 -1.18
C MET A 59 -2.43 -5.99 -2.14
N ALA A 60 -3.68 -6.22 -1.73
CA ALA A 60 -4.84 -5.90 -2.57
C ALA A 60 -4.91 -4.41 -2.92
N THR A 61 -4.56 -3.54 -1.96
CA THR A 61 -4.50 -2.09 -2.19
C THR A 61 -3.37 -1.72 -3.14
N ALA A 62 -2.19 -2.35 -3.02
CA ALA A 62 -1.06 -2.13 -3.92
C ALA A 62 -1.44 -2.44 -5.37
N VAL A 63 -2.01 -3.62 -5.63
CA VAL A 63 -2.46 -4.03 -6.97
C VAL A 63 -3.49 -3.05 -7.52
N GLN A 64 -4.51 -2.71 -6.74
CA GLN A 64 -5.54 -1.76 -7.17
C GLN A 64 -4.99 -0.36 -7.44
N ALA A 65 -3.96 0.07 -6.71
CA ALA A 65 -3.30 1.36 -6.93
C ALA A 65 -2.51 1.36 -8.26
N VAL A 66 -1.78 0.28 -8.54
CA VAL A 66 -1.02 0.12 -9.79
C VAL A 66 -1.97 0.07 -10.99
N ASP A 67 -3.08 -0.66 -10.91
CA ASP A 67 -4.13 -0.70 -11.95
C ASP A 67 -4.71 0.69 -12.25
N ARG A 68 -4.58 1.62 -11.33
CA ARG A 68 -5.01 3.03 -11.43
C ARG A 68 -3.88 4.00 -11.72
N PHE A 69 -2.72 3.47 -12.11
CA PHE A 69 -1.52 4.26 -12.46
C PHE A 69 -0.94 5.09 -11.31
N PHE A 70 -1.19 4.71 -10.06
CA PHE A 70 -0.40 5.22 -8.94
C PHE A 70 0.92 4.48 -8.85
N ARG A 71 1.98 5.22 -8.49
CA ARG A 71 3.23 4.60 -8.05
C ARG A 71 3.07 4.16 -6.61
N VAL A 72 3.47 2.94 -6.29
CA VAL A 72 3.36 2.37 -4.95
C VAL A 72 4.75 2.13 -4.38
N CYS A 73 4.94 2.51 -3.13
CA CYS A 73 6.08 2.13 -2.32
C CYS A 73 5.56 1.50 -1.02
N LEU A 74 5.87 0.23 -0.81
CA LEU A 74 5.59 -0.47 0.44
C LEU A 74 6.64 -0.09 1.48
N VAL A 75 6.19 0.36 2.64
CA VAL A 75 7.05 0.59 3.81
C VAL A 75 7.06 -0.69 4.64
N GLU A 76 8.02 -1.58 4.36
CA GLU A 76 7.99 -2.97 4.82
C GLU A 76 7.97 -3.11 6.35
N ASP A 77 8.81 -2.34 7.04
CA ASP A 77 8.92 -2.35 8.52
C ASP A 77 7.74 -1.66 9.23
N ALA A 78 6.84 -1.02 8.47
CA ALA A 78 5.55 -0.49 8.93
C ALA A 78 4.36 -1.36 8.49
N CYS A 79 4.63 -2.59 8.06
CA CYS A 79 3.63 -3.59 7.69
C CYS A 79 3.78 -4.87 8.52
N ALA A 80 2.68 -5.61 8.69
CA ALA A 80 2.71 -6.90 9.35
C ALA A 80 1.67 -7.86 8.78
N ALA A 81 1.91 -9.16 8.97
CA ALA A 81 0.95 -10.23 8.74
C ALA A 81 0.85 -11.11 10.00
N PHE A 82 -0.11 -12.02 10.05
CA PHE A 82 -0.24 -12.95 11.18
C PHE A 82 0.97 -13.90 11.29
N ASP A 83 1.58 -14.22 10.15
CA ASP A 83 2.76 -15.06 10.08
C ASP A 83 3.89 -14.29 9.38
N PRO A 84 5.10 -14.24 9.96
CA PRO A 84 6.24 -13.55 9.35
C PRO A 84 6.58 -14.06 7.95
N SER A 85 6.37 -15.36 7.67
CA SER A 85 6.62 -15.92 6.35
C SER A 85 5.64 -15.41 5.29
N TRP A 86 4.41 -15.09 5.67
CA TRP A 86 3.42 -14.49 4.78
C TRP A 86 3.74 -13.03 4.48
N HIS A 87 4.24 -12.32 5.50
CA HIS A 87 4.77 -10.97 5.31
C HIS A 87 5.92 -10.97 4.31
N ALA A 88 6.95 -11.78 4.53
CA ALA A 88 8.11 -11.87 3.65
C ALA A 88 7.73 -12.20 2.20
N LYS A 89 6.86 -13.20 1.99
CA LYS A 89 6.37 -13.56 0.64
C LYS A 89 5.62 -12.42 -0.05
N ALA A 90 4.84 -11.64 0.70
CA ALA A 90 4.13 -10.50 0.14
C ALA A 90 5.09 -9.36 -0.24
N VAL A 91 6.09 -9.09 0.58
CA VAL A 91 7.16 -8.13 0.31
C VAL A 91 7.92 -8.53 -0.96
N ASP A 92 8.36 -9.80 -1.04
CA ASP A 92 9.05 -10.34 -2.22
C ASP A 92 8.20 -10.18 -3.48
N LEU A 93 6.91 -10.53 -3.40
CA LEU A 93 6.01 -10.44 -4.55
C LEU A 93 5.78 -9.00 -5.04
N ILE A 94 5.78 -8.02 -4.13
CA ILE A 94 5.65 -6.61 -4.49
C ILE A 94 6.94 -6.10 -5.14
N ASN A 95 8.09 -6.51 -4.61
CA ASN A 95 9.40 -6.03 -5.02
C ASN A 95 9.95 -6.72 -6.27
N GLU A 96 9.54 -7.97 -6.53
CA GLU A 96 10.03 -8.72 -7.68
C GLU A 96 9.43 -8.22 -9.00
N PRO A 97 10.29 -7.94 -10.00
CA PRO A 97 9.79 -7.74 -11.35
C PRO A 97 9.18 -9.05 -11.85
N GLN A 98 7.90 -9.05 -12.14
CA GLN A 98 7.20 -10.19 -12.75
C GLN A 98 7.65 -10.36 -14.21
N VAL A 99 8.83 -10.94 -14.40
CA VAL A 99 9.39 -11.21 -15.74
C VAL A 99 8.75 -12.48 -16.28
N ARG A 100 8.01 -12.38 -17.37
CA ARG A 100 7.56 -13.54 -18.13
C ARG A 100 8.79 -14.24 -18.73
N LYS A 101 9.15 -15.43 -18.22
CA LYS A 101 10.17 -16.26 -18.84
C LYS A 101 9.74 -16.57 -20.28
N GLY A 102 10.51 -16.12 -21.28
CA GLY A 102 10.29 -16.43 -22.70
C GLY A 102 10.29 -15.25 -23.66
N HIS A 103 10.36 -14.01 -23.19
CA HIS A 103 10.53 -12.83 -24.03
C HIS A 103 11.78 -12.08 -23.57
N ALA A 104 12.96 -12.54 -24.04
CA ALA A 104 14.26 -12.00 -23.64
C ALA A 104 14.47 -10.54 -24.09
N ASP A 105 13.68 -10.04 -25.03
CA ASP A 105 13.92 -8.75 -25.67
C ASP A 105 13.03 -7.61 -25.16
N GLN A 106 12.08 -7.88 -24.28
CA GLN A 106 11.28 -6.86 -23.62
C GLN A 106 10.96 -7.29 -22.18
N PRO A 107 11.67 -6.76 -21.17
CA PRO A 107 11.26 -6.92 -19.78
C PRO A 107 9.98 -6.11 -19.58
N VAL A 108 8.84 -6.71 -19.80
CA VAL A 108 7.58 -6.19 -19.26
C VAL A 108 7.59 -6.50 -17.78
N GLY A 109 8.32 -5.70 -17.02
CA GLY A 109 8.30 -5.75 -15.58
C GLY A 109 6.97 -5.20 -15.08
N LEU A 110 6.05 -6.08 -14.74
CA LEU A 110 4.90 -5.71 -13.93
C LEU A 110 5.40 -5.57 -12.49
N TYR A 111 5.68 -4.35 -12.08
CA TYR A 111 5.98 -4.03 -10.69
C TYR A 111 4.68 -3.71 -9.96
N PHE A 112 4.42 -4.40 -8.88
CA PHE A 112 3.35 -3.99 -7.96
C PHE A 112 3.79 -2.86 -7.04
N GLY A 113 5.07 -2.50 -7.01
CA GLY A 113 5.59 -1.38 -6.27
C GLY A 113 7.08 -1.47 -5.99
N GLU A 114 7.58 -0.46 -5.33
CA GLU A 114 8.90 -0.42 -4.70
C GLU A 114 8.75 -0.84 -3.24
N VAL A 115 9.81 -1.34 -2.63
CA VAL A 115 9.87 -1.64 -1.19
C VAL A 115 10.95 -0.77 -0.56
N SER A 116 10.67 -0.20 0.59
CA SER A 116 11.61 0.65 1.33
C SER A 116 11.36 0.53 2.83
N SER A 117 12.34 0.88 3.63
CA SER A 117 12.18 1.00 5.08
C SER A 117 11.61 2.36 5.46
N SER A 118 10.98 2.45 6.64
CA SER A 118 10.49 3.72 7.18
C SER A 118 11.61 4.77 7.33
N GLN A 119 12.81 4.33 7.68
CA GLN A 119 13.99 5.19 7.82
C GLN A 119 14.39 5.81 6.48
N GLU A 120 14.40 5.04 5.40
CA GLU A 120 14.73 5.53 4.06
C GLU A 120 13.67 6.51 3.54
N VAL A 121 12.39 6.19 3.76
CA VAL A 121 11.27 7.07 3.40
C VAL A 121 11.38 8.41 4.12
N VAL A 122 11.59 8.41 5.44
CA VAL A 122 11.72 9.65 6.23
C VAL A 122 12.95 10.45 5.79
N ARG A 123 14.08 9.79 5.49
CA ARG A 123 15.27 10.44 4.94
C ARG A 123 14.98 11.09 3.60
N GLY A 124 14.29 10.39 2.70
CA GLY A 124 13.88 10.92 1.39
C GLY A 124 12.99 12.15 1.50
N LEU A 125 12.00 12.13 2.40
CA LEU A 125 11.08 13.26 2.59
C LEU A 125 11.75 14.51 3.18
N ARG A 126 12.79 14.35 4.01
CA ARG A 126 13.55 15.49 4.58
C ARG A 126 14.46 16.19 3.56
N ASN A 127 14.77 15.54 2.46
CA ASN A 127 15.66 16.06 1.42
C ASN A 127 14.90 16.66 0.21
N MET A 128 13.57 16.72 0.29
CA MET A 128 12.69 17.37 -0.69
C MET A 128 12.36 18.82 -0.30
#